data_c6a51c7016d22d710fca7e8de8704870
#
_entry.id   c6a51c7016d22d710fca7e8de8704870
#
_cell.length_a   1.000
_cell.length_b   1.000
_cell.length_c   1.000
_cell.angle_alpha   90.00
_cell.angle_beta   90.00
_cell.angle_gamma   90.00
#
_symmetry.space_group_name_H-M   'P 1'
#
loop_
_entity.id
_entity.type
_entity.pdbx_description
1 polymer ?
#
loop_
_entity_poly.entity_id
_entity_poly.type
_entity_poly.pdbx_seq_one_letter_code
_entity_poly.pdbx_strand_id
1 'polypeptide(L)'
;MSSHGITRRDFLKNSAGAAMVGALCLSVPGMEKPAAGAKTRVVLVRSKDLFDAERKLRPEVVQEMLDQAVMELLDEKDPISAWKRLVKPSDTVGIKTNVWANLPTTPEVENSLRKRVLDAGIPESRVAVRDRGVVHDPFFLEATALINARPMRTHSWSGVGTCLKNYIMFVEKPPDYHPDSCADLAAIWKLPIVRDKTRLNVLVMFTPLFHSTGPHDFNPQYTWEYGGMIVGIDPVAVDSTGMRLIEAKRREYFGEERPIDPPPKHIFLADTRHHLGTADPEKIDLRKIGWADGSMI
;
A
#
# COMPACT_ATOMS: atom_id res chain seq x y z
N MET A 1 4.49 51.78 3.89
CA MET A 1 4.91 50.48 4.48
C MET A 1 5.09 49.52 3.33
N SER A 2 6.33 49.30 2.91
CA SER A 2 6.65 48.45 1.72
C SER A 2 6.80 46.99 2.14
N SER A 3 5.98 46.13 1.60
CA SER A 3 6.08 44.70 1.75
C SER A 3 7.24 44.18 0.89
N HIS A 4 8.31 43.73 1.52
CA HIS A 4 9.41 43.04 0.84
C HIS A 4 8.98 41.59 0.58
N GLY A 5 8.58 41.29 -0.64
CA GLY A 5 8.36 39.94 -1.10
C GLY A 5 9.69 39.20 -1.28
N ILE A 6 9.80 38.00 -0.68
CA ILE A 6 10.94 37.10 -0.85
C ILE A 6 11.01 36.67 -2.32
N THR A 7 12.14 36.95 -3.00
CA THR A 7 12.31 36.58 -4.40
C THR A 7 12.74 35.10 -4.53
N ARG A 8 12.49 34.47 -5.69
CA ARG A 8 12.96 33.09 -6.00
C ARG A 8 14.48 32.92 -5.79
N ARG A 9 15.25 33.99 -5.94
CA ARG A 9 16.70 33.99 -5.78
C ARG A 9 17.11 33.97 -4.30
N ASP A 10 16.32 34.58 -3.42
CA ASP A 10 16.56 34.58 -1.97
C ASP A 10 16.19 33.21 -1.37
N PHE A 11 15.15 32.57 -1.91
CA PHE A 11 14.81 31.18 -1.57
C PHE A 11 15.91 30.18 -1.91
N LEU A 12 16.55 30.33 -3.09
CA LEU A 12 17.64 29.44 -3.53
C LEU A 12 18.96 29.68 -2.77
N LYS A 13 19.23 30.90 -2.31
CA LYS A 13 20.45 31.20 -1.52
C LYS A 13 20.38 30.69 -0.09
N ASN A 14 19.20 30.63 0.49
CA ASN A 14 19.01 30.09 1.85
C ASN A 14 18.89 28.57 1.90
N SER A 15 18.85 27.88 0.76
CA SER A 15 18.81 26.41 0.66
C SER A 15 20.20 25.76 0.57
N ALA A 16 21.30 26.54 0.58
CA ALA A 16 22.68 26.04 0.47
C ALA A 16 23.33 25.69 1.82
N GLY A 17 22.53 25.39 2.82
CA GLY A 17 23.00 24.94 4.13
C GLY A 17 22.33 23.64 4.55
N ALA A 18 23.12 22.56 4.58
CA ALA A 18 22.79 21.24 5.09
C ALA A 18 21.73 20.46 4.30
N ALA A 19 22.14 19.86 3.19
CA ALA A 19 21.49 18.68 2.65
C ALA A 19 21.74 17.46 3.57
N MET A 20 21.10 17.44 4.73
CA MET A 20 20.72 16.17 5.33
C MET A 20 19.45 15.71 4.62
N VAL A 21 19.62 14.91 3.57
CA VAL A 21 18.56 14.11 2.96
C VAL A 21 18.14 13.10 4.03
N GLY A 22 17.31 13.54 4.94
CA GLY A 22 16.54 12.65 5.80
C GLY A 22 15.51 11.97 4.91
N ALA A 23 15.81 10.76 4.45
CA ALA A 23 14.76 9.86 3.98
C ALA A 23 13.66 9.88 5.06
N LEU A 24 12.42 10.20 4.67
CA LEU A 24 11.26 10.00 5.53
C LEU A 24 11.16 8.50 5.75
N CYS A 25 11.94 7.97 6.70
CA CYS A 25 11.78 6.60 7.14
C CYS A 25 10.40 6.54 7.77
N LEU A 26 9.48 5.83 7.10
CA LEU A 26 8.23 5.40 7.70
C LEU A 26 8.60 4.58 8.96
N SER A 27 8.58 5.22 10.10
CA SER A 27 8.90 4.58 11.38
C SER A 27 7.61 4.18 12.05
N VAL A 28 7.39 2.89 12.20
CA VAL A 28 6.38 2.37 13.12
C VAL A 28 6.91 2.70 14.53
N PRO A 29 6.16 3.38 15.39
CA PRO A 29 6.60 3.70 16.73
C PRO A 29 6.97 2.44 17.49
N GLY A 30 8.24 2.32 17.93
CA GLY A 30 8.76 1.13 18.62
C GLY A 30 9.51 0.15 17.73
N MET A 31 9.60 0.39 16.42
CA MET A 31 10.54 -0.33 15.56
C MET A 31 11.81 0.47 15.41
N GLU A 32 12.95 -0.20 15.54
CA GLU A 32 14.24 0.40 15.24
C GLU A 32 14.29 0.84 13.77
N LYS A 33 14.87 2.01 13.52
CA LYS A 33 15.13 2.42 12.14
C LYS A 33 16.04 1.39 11.48
N PRO A 34 15.76 0.96 10.25
CA PRO A 34 16.68 0.11 9.53
C PRO A 34 18.07 0.74 9.52
N ALA A 35 19.09 -0.08 9.70
CA ALA A 35 20.48 0.37 9.58
C ALA A 35 20.69 1.02 8.21
N ALA A 36 21.56 2.03 8.13
CA ALA A 36 21.89 2.66 6.86
C ALA A 36 22.34 1.60 5.83
N GLY A 37 21.66 1.53 4.69
CA GLY A 37 21.91 0.51 3.66
C GLY A 37 21.13 -0.81 3.82
N ALA A 38 20.33 -1.00 4.88
CA ALA A 38 19.46 -2.17 4.98
C ALA A 38 18.35 -2.10 3.94
N LYS A 39 18.08 -3.25 3.30
CA LYS A 39 16.95 -3.38 2.36
C LYS A 39 15.61 -3.32 3.11
N THR A 40 14.61 -2.72 2.48
CA THR A 40 13.26 -2.74 3.02
C THR A 40 12.60 -4.10 2.73
N ARG A 41 12.00 -4.71 3.76
CA ARG A 41 11.36 -6.01 3.59
C ARG A 41 9.96 -5.86 3.03
N VAL A 42 9.66 -6.70 2.04
CA VAL A 42 8.33 -6.90 1.45
C VAL A 42 8.06 -8.39 1.39
N VAL A 43 6.89 -8.82 1.81
CA VAL A 43 6.51 -10.24 1.81
C VAL A 43 5.44 -10.47 0.77
N LEU A 44 5.69 -11.39 -0.15
CA LEU A 44 4.71 -11.96 -1.07
C LEU A 44 4.29 -13.33 -0.53
N VAL A 45 3.06 -13.45 -0.08
CA VAL A 45 2.46 -14.72 0.33
C VAL A 45 1.46 -15.18 -0.71
N ARG A 46 1.45 -16.49 -1.03
CA ARG A 46 0.50 -17.09 -1.96
C ARG A 46 -0.02 -18.42 -1.44
N SER A 47 -1.29 -18.72 -1.73
CA SER A 47 -1.90 -20.02 -1.43
C SER A 47 -2.68 -20.54 -2.64
N LYS A 48 -2.48 -21.82 -2.98
CA LYS A 48 -3.29 -22.54 -3.98
C LYS A 48 -4.68 -22.88 -3.47
N ASP A 49 -4.83 -22.90 -2.15
CA ASP A 49 -6.06 -23.30 -1.46
C ASP A 49 -6.95 -22.09 -1.07
N LEU A 50 -6.63 -20.90 -1.63
CA LEU A 50 -7.32 -19.65 -1.32
C LEU A 50 -8.81 -19.68 -1.71
N PHE A 51 -9.14 -20.38 -2.79
CA PHE A 51 -10.50 -20.51 -3.28
C PHE A 51 -11.01 -21.94 -3.06
N ASP A 52 -12.30 -22.06 -2.73
CA ASP A 52 -12.99 -23.34 -2.69
C ASP A 52 -13.39 -23.83 -4.11
N ALA A 53 -14.11 -24.95 -4.17
CA ALA A 53 -14.56 -25.55 -5.43
C ALA A 53 -15.57 -24.65 -6.19
N GLU A 54 -16.31 -23.81 -5.49
CA GLU A 54 -17.24 -22.82 -6.03
C GLU A 54 -16.58 -21.46 -6.32
N ARG A 55 -15.23 -21.37 -6.22
CA ARG A 55 -14.40 -20.18 -6.43
C ARG A 55 -14.69 -19.03 -5.45
N LYS A 56 -15.18 -19.37 -4.26
CA LYS A 56 -15.31 -18.43 -3.15
C LYS A 56 -14.04 -18.41 -2.32
N LEU A 57 -13.72 -17.25 -1.76
CA LEU A 57 -12.60 -17.13 -0.85
C LEU A 57 -12.83 -17.94 0.42
N ARG A 58 -11.79 -18.62 0.88
CA ARG A 58 -11.78 -19.35 2.16
C ARG A 58 -11.24 -18.41 3.25
N PRO A 59 -12.11 -17.95 4.18
CA PRO A 59 -11.72 -16.95 5.19
C PRO A 59 -10.54 -17.39 6.06
N GLU A 60 -10.49 -18.70 6.39
CA GLU A 60 -9.40 -19.27 7.19
C GLU A 60 -8.06 -19.21 6.47
N VAL A 61 -8.04 -19.42 5.14
CA VAL A 61 -6.82 -19.32 4.32
C VAL A 61 -6.38 -17.87 4.19
N VAL A 62 -7.32 -16.93 4.01
CA VAL A 62 -7.02 -15.49 3.99
C VAL A 62 -6.37 -15.06 5.29
N GLN A 63 -6.91 -15.51 6.45
CA GLN A 63 -6.35 -15.21 7.77
C GLN A 63 -4.94 -15.80 7.90
N GLU A 64 -4.76 -17.07 7.52
CA GLU A 64 -3.46 -17.74 7.60
C GLU A 64 -2.39 -17.04 6.73
N MET A 65 -2.74 -16.67 5.50
CA MET A 65 -1.84 -15.93 4.61
C MET A 65 -1.43 -14.57 5.22
N LEU A 66 -2.39 -13.83 5.78
CA LEU A 66 -2.10 -12.56 6.43
C LEU A 66 -1.17 -12.74 7.63
N ASP A 67 -1.42 -13.76 8.46
CA ASP A 67 -0.61 -14.07 9.64
C ASP A 67 0.82 -14.45 9.26
N GLN A 68 0.99 -15.36 8.31
CA GLN A 68 2.29 -15.76 7.80
C GLN A 68 3.07 -14.57 7.23
N ALA A 69 2.39 -13.70 6.46
CA ALA A 69 3.04 -12.54 5.86
C ALA A 69 3.50 -11.52 6.93
N VAL A 70 2.69 -11.26 7.95
CA VAL A 70 3.04 -10.29 9.01
C VAL A 70 4.13 -10.87 9.93
N MET A 71 4.08 -12.17 10.23
CA MET A 71 5.14 -12.85 10.98
C MET A 71 6.48 -12.78 10.24
N GLU A 72 6.51 -13.12 8.94
CA GLU A 72 7.73 -13.05 8.11
C GLU A 72 8.24 -11.61 7.98
N LEU A 73 7.32 -10.63 7.83
CA LEU A 73 7.67 -9.22 7.72
C LEU A 73 8.43 -8.72 8.95
N LEU A 74 8.06 -9.21 10.14
CA LEU A 74 8.53 -8.70 11.43
C LEU A 74 9.48 -9.65 12.17
N ASP A 75 9.87 -10.77 11.56
CA ASP A 75 10.66 -11.83 12.19
C ASP A 75 10.04 -12.34 13.51
N GLU A 76 8.72 -12.56 13.51
CA GLU A 76 7.99 -13.07 14.67
C GLU A 76 7.49 -14.50 14.42
N LYS A 77 7.32 -15.26 15.50
CA LYS A 77 6.85 -16.65 15.44
C LYS A 77 5.38 -16.83 15.80
N ASP A 78 4.78 -15.78 16.35
CA ASP A 78 3.40 -15.76 16.80
C ASP A 78 2.68 -14.55 16.18
N PRO A 79 1.51 -14.76 15.54
CA PRO A 79 0.82 -13.69 14.84
C PRO A 79 0.36 -12.55 15.77
N ILE A 80 -0.06 -12.86 17.00
CA ILE A 80 -0.51 -11.82 17.95
C ILE A 80 0.69 -10.96 18.38
N SER A 81 1.85 -11.59 18.63
CA SER A 81 3.09 -10.88 18.95
C SER A 81 3.51 -9.96 17.80
N ALA A 82 3.43 -10.44 16.55
CA ALA A 82 3.72 -9.65 15.38
C ALA A 82 2.79 -8.41 15.26
N TRP A 83 1.49 -8.61 15.47
CA TRP A 83 0.52 -7.51 15.41
C TRP A 83 0.69 -6.50 16.55
N LYS A 84 1.09 -6.91 17.76
CA LYS A 84 1.44 -6.01 18.87
C LYS A 84 2.65 -5.11 18.58
N ARG A 85 3.49 -5.45 17.58
CA ARG A 85 4.54 -4.55 17.11
C ARG A 85 4.00 -3.47 16.16
N LEU A 86 2.89 -3.73 15.46
CA LEU A 86 2.28 -2.77 14.55
C LEU A 86 1.35 -1.79 15.25
N VAL A 87 0.57 -2.27 16.23
CA VAL A 87 -0.44 -1.48 16.94
C VAL A 87 -0.36 -1.68 18.44
N LYS A 88 -0.73 -0.66 19.20
CA LYS A 88 -0.70 -0.67 20.69
C LYS A 88 -2.12 -0.56 21.24
N PRO A 89 -2.43 -1.11 22.43
CA PRO A 89 -3.77 -1.03 23.03
C PRO A 89 -4.31 0.39 23.17
N SER A 90 -3.44 1.41 23.19
CA SER A 90 -3.82 2.83 23.25
C SER A 90 -4.19 3.43 21.89
N ASP A 91 -3.94 2.72 20.78
CA ASP A 91 -4.21 3.24 19.44
C ASP A 91 -5.71 3.32 19.14
N THR A 92 -6.05 4.26 18.26
CA THR A 92 -7.29 4.28 17.49
C THR A 92 -6.93 3.89 16.07
N VAL A 93 -7.40 2.72 15.61
CA VAL A 93 -6.93 2.09 14.38
C VAL A 93 -7.94 2.26 13.25
N GLY A 94 -7.57 3.01 12.22
CA GLY A 94 -8.31 3.13 10.97
C GLY A 94 -7.82 2.12 9.93
N ILE A 95 -8.67 1.23 9.46
CA ILE A 95 -8.39 0.30 8.36
C ILE A 95 -9.00 0.91 7.08
N LYS A 96 -8.12 1.41 6.21
CA LYS A 96 -8.50 2.04 4.93
C LYS A 96 -8.52 0.99 3.84
N THR A 97 -9.71 0.72 3.30
CA THR A 97 -9.95 -0.30 2.27
C THR A 97 -10.35 0.31 0.93
N ASN A 98 -10.88 -0.47 0.00
CA ASN A 98 -11.34 -0.01 -1.30
C ASN A 98 -12.64 -0.72 -1.69
N VAL A 99 -13.71 0.04 -1.93
CA VAL A 99 -15.05 -0.49 -2.24
C VAL A 99 -15.43 -0.39 -3.73
N TRP A 100 -14.46 -0.34 -4.64
CA TRP A 100 -14.79 -0.38 -6.06
C TRP A 100 -15.42 -1.73 -6.42
N ALA A 101 -16.68 -1.71 -6.89
CA ALA A 101 -17.55 -2.88 -6.97
C ALA A 101 -16.98 -4.06 -7.78
N ASN A 102 -16.19 -3.77 -8.84
CA ASN A 102 -15.64 -4.84 -9.69
C ASN A 102 -14.45 -5.57 -9.07
N LEU A 103 -13.72 -4.92 -8.15
CA LEU A 103 -12.59 -5.51 -7.45
C LEU A 103 -12.40 -4.80 -6.09
N PRO A 104 -13.25 -5.06 -5.11
CA PRO A 104 -13.16 -4.47 -3.77
C PRO A 104 -12.11 -5.17 -2.91
N THR A 105 -11.69 -4.52 -1.83
CA THR A 105 -11.14 -5.24 -0.67
C THR A 105 -12.26 -6.13 -0.14
N THR A 106 -12.02 -7.44 -0.09
CA THR A 106 -13.09 -8.39 0.24
C THR A 106 -13.37 -8.43 1.74
N PRO A 107 -14.59 -8.84 2.16
CA PRO A 107 -14.92 -8.99 3.58
C PRO A 107 -13.94 -9.90 4.34
N GLU A 108 -13.41 -10.94 3.69
CA GLU A 108 -12.45 -11.87 4.29
C GLU A 108 -11.16 -11.14 4.69
N VAL A 109 -10.66 -10.24 3.82
CA VAL A 109 -9.47 -9.41 4.12
C VAL A 109 -9.79 -8.40 5.23
N GLU A 110 -10.92 -7.69 5.14
CA GLU A 110 -11.35 -6.71 6.14
C GLU A 110 -11.51 -7.35 7.53
N ASN A 111 -12.17 -8.51 7.59
CA ASN A 111 -12.39 -9.26 8.83
C ASN A 111 -11.08 -9.81 9.40
N SER A 112 -10.17 -10.30 8.55
CA SER A 112 -8.85 -10.80 8.99
C SER A 112 -8.01 -9.69 9.60
N LEU A 113 -7.97 -8.51 8.97
CA LEU A 113 -7.26 -7.34 9.48
C LEU A 113 -7.88 -6.88 10.81
N ARG A 114 -9.21 -6.71 10.83
CA ARG A 114 -9.94 -6.28 12.04
C ARG A 114 -9.72 -7.25 13.19
N LYS A 115 -9.84 -8.57 12.93
CA LYS A 115 -9.62 -9.61 13.93
C LYS A 115 -8.25 -9.46 14.60
N ARG A 116 -7.18 -9.32 13.82
CA ARG A 116 -5.82 -9.23 14.38
C ARG A 116 -5.55 -7.93 15.12
N VAL A 117 -6.17 -6.83 14.70
CA VAL A 117 -6.14 -5.57 15.47
C VAL A 117 -6.79 -5.76 16.85
N LEU A 118 -7.95 -6.43 16.91
CA LEU A 118 -8.63 -6.74 18.17
C LEU A 118 -7.82 -7.72 19.04
N ASP A 119 -7.27 -8.78 18.44
CA ASP A 119 -6.42 -9.78 19.12
C ASP A 119 -5.14 -9.14 19.72
N ALA A 120 -4.64 -8.05 19.10
CA ALA A 120 -3.52 -7.27 19.63
C ALA A 120 -3.89 -6.42 20.88
N GLY A 121 -5.16 -6.41 21.27
CA GLY A 121 -5.66 -5.75 22.49
C GLY A 121 -6.29 -4.39 22.26
N ILE A 122 -6.56 -3.97 21.00
CA ILE A 122 -7.28 -2.73 20.72
C ILE A 122 -8.78 -2.95 20.98
N PRO A 123 -9.47 -2.10 21.77
CA PRO A 123 -10.91 -2.19 21.97
C PRO A 123 -11.69 -2.02 20.66
N GLU A 124 -12.78 -2.76 20.50
CA GLU A 124 -13.63 -2.71 19.32
C GLU A 124 -14.09 -1.29 18.94
N SER A 125 -14.41 -0.47 19.96
CA SER A 125 -14.80 0.92 19.78
C SER A 125 -13.70 1.83 19.20
N ARG A 126 -12.46 1.33 19.16
CA ARG A 126 -11.28 2.03 18.60
C ARG A 126 -10.79 1.40 17.31
N VAL A 127 -11.63 0.63 16.60
CA VAL A 127 -11.31 0.06 15.28
C VAL A 127 -12.42 0.40 14.30
N ALA A 128 -12.06 1.01 13.17
CA ALA A 128 -13.00 1.28 12.09
C ALA A 128 -12.42 0.85 10.74
N VAL A 129 -13.29 0.29 9.88
CA VAL A 129 -12.99 -0.10 8.50
C VAL A 129 -13.78 0.82 7.57
N ARG A 130 -13.13 1.58 6.68
CA ARG A 130 -13.75 2.53 5.76
C ARG A 130 -12.97 2.63 4.45
N ASP A 131 -13.69 3.02 3.39
CA ASP A 131 -13.07 3.50 2.15
C ASP A 131 -13.33 4.99 1.93
N ARG A 132 -14.59 5.37 1.78
CA ARG A 132 -15.01 6.73 1.40
C ARG A 132 -15.34 7.58 2.63
N GLY A 133 -15.27 8.90 2.45
CA GLY A 133 -15.62 9.84 3.49
C GLY A 133 -14.58 10.00 4.60
N VAL A 134 -13.45 9.31 4.53
CA VAL A 134 -12.42 9.29 5.59
C VAL A 134 -11.83 10.68 5.88
N VAL A 135 -11.85 11.59 4.93
CA VAL A 135 -11.34 12.97 5.10
C VAL A 135 -12.19 13.79 6.09
N HIS A 136 -13.45 13.43 6.26
CA HIS A 136 -14.38 14.09 7.19
C HIS A 136 -14.82 13.18 8.35
N ASP A 137 -14.39 11.91 8.35
CA ASP A 137 -14.77 10.98 9.43
C ASP A 137 -13.99 11.34 10.71
N PRO A 138 -14.68 11.76 11.79
CA PRO A 138 -14.02 12.07 13.06
C PRO A 138 -13.11 10.95 13.56
N PHE A 139 -13.51 9.70 13.32
CA PHE A 139 -12.70 8.53 13.71
C PHE A 139 -11.34 8.54 13.01
N PHE A 140 -11.31 8.79 11.68
CA PHE A 140 -10.06 8.80 10.92
C PHE A 140 -9.22 10.06 11.17
N LEU A 141 -9.86 11.18 11.49
CA LEU A 141 -9.15 12.40 11.91
C LEU A 141 -8.39 12.18 13.22
N GLU A 142 -8.98 11.44 14.16
CA GLU A 142 -8.39 11.09 15.46
C GLU A 142 -7.54 9.81 15.43
N ALA A 143 -7.55 9.04 14.35
CA ALA A 143 -6.78 7.79 14.24
C ALA A 143 -5.30 8.03 14.52
N THR A 144 -4.70 7.16 15.33
CA THR A 144 -3.27 7.18 15.66
C THR A 144 -2.48 6.13 14.90
N ALA A 145 -3.17 5.12 14.36
CA ALA A 145 -2.61 4.09 13.51
C ALA A 145 -3.52 3.83 12.30
N LEU A 146 -2.92 3.62 11.15
CA LEU A 146 -3.63 3.30 9.90
C LEU A 146 -3.10 1.97 9.34
N ILE A 147 -4.02 1.15 8.84
CA ILE A 147 -3.74 -0.02 8.02
C ILE A 147 -4.35 0.23 6.65
N ASN A 148 -3.57 0.00 5.61
CA ASN A 148 -3.94 0.28 4.23
C ASN A 148 -4.10 -1.04 3.47
N ALA A 149 -5.30 -1.35 2.99
CA ALA A 149 -5.56 -2.57 2.24
C ALA A 149 -6.31 -2.27 0.94
N ARG A 150 -5.77 -2.77 -0.18
CA ARG A 150 -6.35 -2.51 -1.48
C ARG A 150 -6.04 -3.63 -2.47
N PRO A 151 -6.99 -4.00 -3.36
CA PRO A 151 -6.71 -4.86 -4.51
C PRO A 151 -5.84 -4.17 -5.56
N MET A 152 -4.91 -4.94 -6.14
CA MET A 152 -4.07 -4.52 -7.24
C MET A 152 -4.86 -4.53 -8.55
N ARG A 153 -4.74 -3.45 -9.32
CA ARG A 153 -5.34 -3.35 -10.66
C ARG A 153 -4.68 -2.30 -11.52
N THR A 154 -4.84 -2.39 -12.83
CA THR A 154 -4.60 -1.26 -13.75
C THR A 154 -5.59 -0.13 -13.48
N HIS A 155 -5.24 1.12 -13.84
CA HIS A 155 -6.03 2.30 -13.49
C HIS A 155 -5.87 3.41 -14.54
N SER A 156 -7.00 4.00 -14.99
CA SER A 156 -7.05 4.99 -16.07
C SER A 156 -6.24 6.27 -15.83
N TRP A 157 -6.08 6.72 -14.58
CA TRP A 157 -5.35 7.97 -14.29
C TRP A 157 -3.94 7.74 -13.77
N SER A 158 -3.66 6.61 -13.16
CA SER A 158 -2.39 6.37 -12.47
C SER A 158 -1.61 5.17 -13.01
N GLY A 159 -2.07 4.57 -14.12
CA GLY A 159 -1.52 3.32 -14.64
C GLY A 159 -1.90 2.13 -13.80
N VAL A 160 -1.64 2.18 -12.50
CA VAL A 160 -2.04 1.17 -11.52
C VAL A 160 -2.74 1.79 -10.31
N GLY A 161 -3.67 1.04 -9.75
CA GLY A 161 -4.34 1.36 -8.49
C GLY A 161 -3.77 0.48 -7.38
N THR A 162 -3.01 1.11 -6.47
CA THR A 162 -2.18 0.48 -5.46
C THR A 162 -2.35 1.13 -4.09
N CYS A 163 -1.55 0.77 -3.10
CA CYS A 163 -1.58 1.33 -1.75
C CYS A 163 -1.39 2.85 -1.73
N LEU A 164 -0.47 3.39 -2.53
CA LEU A 164 -0.28 4.85 -2.66
C LEU A 164 -1.57 5.52 -3.16
N LYS A 165 -2.20 4.97 -4.19
CA LYS A 165 -3.44 5.51 -4.76
C LYS A 165 -4.64 5.39 -3.82
N ASN A 166 -4.65 4.43 -2.89
CA ASN A 166 -5.76 4.23 -1.97
C ASN A 166 -6.00 5.43 -1.05
N TYR A 167 -4.93 6.16 -0.71
CA TYR A 167 -4.99 7.30 0.18
C TYR A 167 -5.46 8.61 -0.47
N ILE A 168 -5.79 8.59 -1.77
CA ILE A 168 -6.42 9.74 -2.42
C ILE A 168 -7.76 10.15 -1.76
N MET A 169 -8.38 9.25 -1.01
CA MET A 169 -9.61 9.52 -0.28
C MET A 169 -9.40 10.36 1.00
N PHE A 170 -8.15 10.64 1.40
CA PHE A 170 -7.81 11.53 2.50
C PHE A 170 -7.69 13.01 2.09
N VAL A 171 -8.07 13.36 0.86
CA VAL A 171 -8.09 14.76 0.40
C VAL A 171 -9.49 15.18 0.00
N GLU A 172 -9.77 16.49 0.16
CA GLU A 172 -11.06 17.09 -0.18
C GLU A 172 -11.39 16.98 -1.67
N LYS A 173 -10.36 17.15 -2.51
CA LYS A 173 -10.48 17.18 -3.97
C LYS A 173 -9.57 16.16 -4.62
N PRO A 174 -9.97 14.87 -4.66
CA PRO A 174 -9.19 13.83 -5.33
C PRO A 174 -8.75 14.15 -6.77
N PRO A 175 -9.55 14.87 -7.60
CA PRO A 175 -9.13 15.25 -8.96
C PRO A 175 -7.85 16.10 -9.01
N ASP A 176 -7.53 16.88 -7.98
CA ASP A 176 -6.31 17.70 -7.95
C ASP A 176 -5.03 16.86 -7.96
N TYR A 177 -5.13 15.58 -7.62
CA TYR A 177 -4.03 14.61 -7.60
C TYR A 177 -4.03 13.66 -8.81
N HIS A 178 -4.88 13.89 -9.83
CA HIS A 178 -4.90 13.09 -11.06
C HIS A 178 -3.93 13.56 -12.14
N PRO A 179 -3.54 14.86 -12.25
CA PRO A 179 -2.65 15.33 -13.31
C PRO A 179 -1.33 14.56 -13.37
N ASP A 180 -0.74 14.48 -14.58
CA ASP A 180 0.53 13.84 -14.88
C ASP A 180 0.62 12.41 -14.35
N SER A 181 -0.39 11.59 -14.62
CA SER A 181 -0.48 10.20 -14.16
C SER A 181 -0.41 10.07 -12.64
N CYS A 182 -1.04 11.00 -11.93
CA CYS A 182 -1.06 11.07 -10.48
C CYS A 182 0.35 11.26 -9.85
N ALA A 183 1.21 12.03 -10.50
CA ALA A 183 2.62 12.20 -10.14
C ALA A 183 2.86 12.53 -8.64
N ASP A 184 1.96 13.31 -8.03
CA ASP A 184 2.14 13.83 -6.67
C ASP A 184 1.30 13.13 -5.59
N LEU A 185 0.84 11.89 -5.82
CA LEU A 185 0.09 11.11 -4.82
C LEU A 185 0.83 10.97 -3.48
N ALA A 186 2.14 10.88 -3.50
CA ALA A 186 2.94 10.75 -2.28
C ALA A 186 2.89 12.00 -1.38
N ALA A 187 2.48 13.16 -1.90
CA ALA A 187 2.25 14.36 -1.09
C ALA A 187 1.13 14.14 -0.05
N ILE A 188 0.15 13.29 -0.35
CA ILE A 188 -0.94 12.94 0.56
C ILE A 188 -0.41 12.27 1.84
N TRP A 189 0.65 11.47 1.72
CA TRP A 189 1.27 10.76 2.84
C TRP A 189 1.95 11.68 3.85
N LYS A 190 2.13 12.97 3.49
CA LYS A 190 2.67 14.01 4.37
C LYS A 190 1.58 14.80 5.11
N LEU A 191 0.31 14.58 4.79
CA LEU A 191 -0.81 15.26 5.46
C LEU A 191 -0.95 14.77 6.90
N PRO A 192 -1.33 15.65 7.86
CA PRO A 192 -1.44 15.29 9.28
C PRO A 192 -2.34 14.09 9.57
N ILE A 193 -3.38 13.88 8.75
CA ILE A 193 -4.31 12.75 8.88
C ILE A 193 -3.63 11.40 8.58
N VAL A 194 -2.53 11.39 7.82
CA VAL A 194 -1.84 10.17 7.34
C VAL A 194 -0.42 10.05 7.89
N ARG A 195 0.29 11.18 7.99
CA ARG A 195 1.73 11.22 8.29
C ARG A 195 2.06 10.44 9.55
N ASP A 196 3.03 9.53 9.43
CA ASP A 196 3.57 8.69 10.51
C ASP A 196 2.55 7.76 11.18
N LYS A 197 1.37 7.57 10.57
CA LYS A 197 0.31 6.73 11.14
C LYS A 197 0.18 5.36 10.45
N THR A 198 0.61 5.21 9.20
CA THR A 198 0.48 3.93 8.49
C THR A 198 1.45 2.90 9.05
N ARG A 199 0.88 1.78 9.51
CA ARG A 199 1.61 0.66 10.15
C ARG A 199 1.84 -0.50 9.20
N LEU A 200 0.91 -0.70 8.27
CA LEU A 200 0.93 -1.85 7.36
C LEU A 200 0.26 -1.47 6.04
N ASN A 201 0.85 -1.92 4.94
CA ASN A 201 0.25 -1.90 3.62
C ASN A 201 0.02 -3.34 3.16
N VAL A 202 -1.18 -3.64 2.71
CA VAL A 202 -1.61 -4.94 2.18
C VAL A 202 -2.15 -4.74 0.78
N LEU A 203 -1.36 -5.08 -0.21
CA LEU A 203 -1.78 -5.07 -1.61
C LEU A 203 -2.33 -6.46 -1.95
N VAL A 204 -3.64 -6.54 -2.10
CA VAL A 204 -4.34 -7.81 -2.33
C VAL A 204 -4.20 -8.21 -3.79
N MET A 205 -3.63 -9.38 -4.02
CA MET A 205 -3.33 -9.96 -5.32
C MET A 205 -4.10 -11.27 -5.55
N PHE A 206 -5.35 -11.40 -5.04
CA PHE A 206 -6.14 -12.62 -5.22
C PHE A 206 -6.48 -12.83 -6.68
N THR A 207 -7.12 -11.83 -7.29
CA THR A 207 -7.53 -11.80 -8.70
C THR A 207 -7.22 -10.43 -9.31
N PRO A 208 -5.94 -10.01 -9.38
CA PRO A 208 -5.60 -8.68 -9.86
C PRO A 208 -5.99 -8.47 -11.33
N LEU A 209 -6.29 -7.21 -11.69
CA LEU A 209 -6.56 -6.78 -13.06
C LEU A 209 -5.26 -6.30 -13.72
N PHE A 210 -4.77 -7.02 -14.73
CA PHE A 210 -3.47 -6.71 -15.35
C PHE A 210 -3.58 -5.87 -16.63
N HIS A 211 -4.76 -5.72 -17.20
CA HIS A 211 -5.05 -4.90 -18.37
C HIS A 211 -6.44 -4.29 -18.25
N SER A 212 -6.87 -3.43 -19.22
CA SER A 212 -8.06 -2.60 -19.08
C SER A 212 -7.79 -1.36 -18.19
N THR A 213 -8.73 -0.44 -18.08
CA THR A 213 -8.54 0.85 -17.42
C THR A 213 -9.56 1.10 -16.30
N GLY A 214 -9.66 0.13 -15.36
CA GLY A 214 -10.49 0.37 -14.17
C GLY A 214 -10.20 1.75 -13.54
N PRO A 215 -11.20 2.49 -13.11
CA PRO A 215 -12.61 2.09 -12.91
C PRO A 215 -13.53 2.30 -14.12
N HIS A 216 -13.05 2.86 -15.24
CA HIS A 216 -13.92 3.29 -16.35
C HIS A 216 -14.17 2.17 -17.36
N ASP A 217 -13.24 1.23 -17.50
CA ASP A 217 -13.31 0.13 -18.45
C ASP A 217 -12.81 -1.16 -17.77
N PHE A 218 -13.72 -1.87 -17.12
CA PHE A 218 -13.42 -3.16 -16.49
C PHE A 218 -13.78 -4.29 -17.43
N ASN A 219 -12.80 -5.16 -17.71
CA ASN A 219 -13.02 -6.39 -18.43
C ASN A 219 -12.47 -7.57 -17.61
N PRO A 220 -13.34 -8.48 -17.13
CA PRO A 220 -12.96 -9.61 -16.27
C PRO A 220 -12.00 -10.59 -16.93
N GLN A 221 -11.93 -10.65 -18.29
CA GLN A 221 -10.95 -11.50 -18.98
C GLN A 221 -9.50 -11.16 -18.67
N TYR A 222 -9.23 -9.93 -18.20
CA TYR A 222 -7.91 -9.46 -17.82
C TYR A 222 -7.64 -9.56 -16.32
N THR A 223 -8.48 -10.29 -15.59
CA THR A 223 -8.14 -10.76 -14.23
C THR A 223 -7.57 -12.16 -14.29
N TRP A 224 -6.73 -12.50 -13.31
CA TRP A 224 -6.25 -13.89 -13.17
C TRP A 224 -6.15 -14.28 -11.71
N GLU A 225 -6.33 -15.57 -11.43
CA GLU A 225 -6.12 -16.10 -10.07
C GLU A 225 -4.63 -16.16 -9.76
N TYR A 226 -4.13 -15.12 -9.11
CA TYR A 226 -2.77 -15.10 -8.61
C TYR A 226 -2.67 -15.72 -7.21
N GLY A 227 -3.73 -15.60 -6.43
CA GLY A 227 -3.85 -16.21 -5.11
C GLY A 227 -2.87 -15.66 -4.08
N GLY A 228 -2.54 -14.37 -4.13
CA GLY A 228 -1.50 -13.79 -3.30
C GLY A 228 -1.87 -12.49 -2.57
N MET A 229 -1.00 -12.08 -1.64
CA MET A 229 -0.94 -10.74 -1.03
C MET A 229 0.51 -10.26 -1.01
N ILE A 230 0.71 -8.96 -1.18
CA ILE A 230 2.00 -8.29 -0.93
C ILE A 230 1.85 -7.43 0.31
N VAL A 231 2.72 -7.65 1.29
CA VAL A 231 2.62 -7.01 2.61
C VAL A 231 3.93 -6.31 2.93
N GLY A 232 3.86 -5.09 3.45
CA GLY A 232 5.05 -4.32 3.83
C GLY A 232 4.72 -3.04 4.58
N ILE A 233 5.74 -2.44 5.19
CA ILE A 233 5.62 -1.14 5.86
C ILE A 233 5.82 -0.01 4.86
N ASP A 234 6.76 -0.16 3.94
CA ASP A 234 7.04 0.80 2.86
C ASP A 234 5.99 0.66 1.74
N PRO A 235 5.10 1.64 1.53
CA PRO A 235 4.08 1.58 0.49
C PRO A 235 4.66 1.62 -0.91
N VAL A 236 5.82 2.27 -1.10
CA VAL A 236 6.47 2.41 -2.40
C VAL A 236 7.05 1.07 -2.83
N ALA A 237 7.70 0.36 -1.90
CA ALA A 237 8.24 -0.98 -2.15
C ALA A 237 7.14 -2.02 -2.42
N VAL A 238 6.03 -1.95 -1.67
CA VAL A 238 4.84 -2.79 -1.90
C VAL A 238 4.26 -2.54 -3.30
N ASP A 239 4.05 -1.27 -3.66
CA ASP A 239 3.46 -0.88 -4.93
C ASP A 239 4.37 -1.18 -6.12
N SER A 240 5.69 -0.93 -5.99
CA SER A 240 6.70 -1.29 -7.00
C SER A 240 6.73 -2.80 -7.24
N THR A 241 6.65 -3.60 -6.18
CA THR A 241 6.60 -5.07 -6.29
C THR A 241 5.32 -5.53 -7.01
N GLY A 242 4.15 -4.96 -6.66
CA GLY A 242 2.89 -5.25 -7.33
C GLY A 242 2.87 -4.84 -8.80
N MET A 243 3.43 -3.67 -9.12
CA MET A 243 3.58 -3.19 -10.50
C MET A 243 4.38 -4.17 -11.36
N ARG A 244 5.53 -4.64 -10.87
CA ARG A 244 6.37 -5.63 -11.57
C ARG A 244 5.62 -6.94 -11.85
N LEU A 245 4.73 -7.38 -10.95
CA LEU A 245 3.86 -8.54 -11.20
C LEU A 245 2.86 -8.28 -12.32
N ILE A 246 2.25 -7.10 -12.36
CA ILE A 246 1.35 -6.71 -13.47
C ILE A 246 2.13 -6.71 -14.79
N GLU A 247 3.33 -6.14 -14.83
CA GLU A 247 4.17 -6.10 -16.02
C GLU A 247 4.55 -7.51 -16.49
N ALA A 248 4.95 -8.40 -15.55
CA ALA A 248 5.25 -9.78 -15.85
C ALA A 248 4.04 -10.52 -16.43
N LYS A 249 2.83 -10.33 -15.85
CA LYS A 249 1.59 -10.92 -16.37
C LYS A 249 1.22 -10.40 -17.76
N ARG A 250 1.42 -9.11 -18.00
CA ARG A 250 1.19 -8.50 -19.32
C ARG A 250 2.13 -9.09 -20.38
N ARG A 251 3.41 -9.24 -20.06
CA ARG A 251 4.42 -9.86 -20.94
C ARG A 251 4.05 -11.32 -21.26
N GLU A 252 3.67 -12.08 -20.23
CA GLU A 252 3.22 -13.47 -20.42
C GLU A 252 1.98 -13.56 -21.32
N TYR A 253 0.98 -12.72 -21.08
CA TYR A 253 -0.30 -12.77 -21.79
C TYR A 253 -0.21 -12.30 -23.24
N PHE A 254 0.52 -11.21 -23.49
CA PHE A 254 0.61 -10.61 -24.83
C PHE A 254 1.76 -11.18 -25.67
N GLY A 255 2.71 -11.88 -25.06
CA GLY A 255 3.91 -12.40 -25.75
C GLY A 255 4.92 -11.33 -26.14
N GLU A 256 4.74 -10.09 -25.70
CA GLU A 256 5.57 -8.92 -25.99
C GLU A 256 5.58 -7.93 -24.82
N GLU A 257 6.57 -7.02 -24.81
CA GLU A 257 6.57 -5.90 -23.88
C GLU A 257 5.42 -4.93 -24.25
N ARG A 258 4.48 -4.78 -23.35
CA ARG A 258 3.36 -3.85 -23.51
C ARG A 258 3.25 -2.98 -22.25
N PRO A 259 3.87 -1.79 -22.27
CA PRO A 259 3.91 -0.89 -21.11
C PRO A 259 2.53 -0.58 -20.53
N ILE A 260 2.48 -0.30 -19.25
CA ILE A 260 1.27 0.19 -18.59
C ILE A 260 1.02 1.62 -19.06
N ASP A 261 -0.20 1.90 -19.53
CA ASP A 261 -0.61 3.22 -19.97
C ASP A 261 -1.88 3.68 -19.21
N PRO A 262 -1.87 4.88 -18.62
CA PRO A 262 -0.73 5.78 -18.47
C PRO A 262 0.39 5.18 -17.59
N PRO A 263 1.65 5.66 -17.72
CA PRO A 263 2.75 5.12 -16.94
C PRO A 263 2.54 5.40 -15.44
N PRO A 264 2.85 4.45 -14.54
CA PRO A 264 2.64 4.59 -13.09
C PRO A 264 3.71 5.47 -12.42
N LYS A 265 3.84 6.72 -12.86
CA LYS A 265 4.86 7.69 -12.42
C LYS A 265 4.87 7.90 -10.91
N HIS A 266 3.69 7.87 -10.29
CA HIS A 266 3.53 8.13 -8.86
C HIS A 266 4.38 7.21 -7.97
N ILE A 267 4.63 5.96 -8.39
CA ILE A 267 5.45 5.01 -7.64
C ILE A 267 6.91 5.48 -7.63
N PHE A 268 7.46 5.78 -8.79
CA PHE A 268 8.86 6.22 -8.92
C PHE A 268 9.09 7.61 -8.33
N LEU A 269 8.11 8.51 -8.44
CA LEU A 269 8.20 9.85 -7.86
C LEU A 269 7.98 9.85 -6.35
N ALA A 270 7.28 8.87 -5.81
CA ALA A 270 7.20 8.66 -4.36
C ALA A 270 8.58 8.36 -3.75
N ASP A 271 9.44 7.62 -4.48
CA ASP A 271 10.85 7.41 -4.13
C ASP A 271 11.67 8.68 -4.38
N THR A 272 11.82 9.07 -5.65
CA THR A 272 12.84 10.05 -6.08
C THR A 272 12.53 11.50 -5.72
N ARG A 273 11.24 11.90 -5.74
CA ARG A 273 10.81 13.28 -5.45
C ARG A 273 10.35 13.47 -4.01
N HIS A 274 9.61 12.50 -3.49
CA HIS A 274 8.95 12.64 -2.18
C HIS A 274 9.69 11.94 -1.05
N HIS A 275 10.65 11.04 -1.36
CA HIS A 275 11.46 10.28 -0.41
C HIS A 275 10.60 9.52 0.63
N LEU A 276 9.47 8.96 0.15
CA LEU A 276 8.52 8.25 1.00
C LEU A 276 8.94 6.81 1.27
N GLY A 277 9.63 6.18 0.33
CA GLY A 277 10.10 4.80 0.39
C GLY A 277 10.94 4.47 -0.83
N THR A 278 11.09 3.20 -1.19
CA THR A 278 11.92 2.82 -2.34
C THR A 278 11.16 2.03 -3.42
N ALA A 279 11.31 2.45 -4.68
CA ALA A 279 10.86 1.72 -5.85
C ALA A 279 11.97 0.84 -6.47
N ASP A 280 13.20 0.96 -5.99
CA ASP A 280 14.38 0.26 -6.48
C ASP A 280 14.37 -1.20 -6.01
N PRO A 281 14.24 -2.20 -6.92
CA PRO A 281 14.19 -3.62 -6.55
C PRO A 281 15.46 -4.08 -5.83
N GLU A 282 16.62 -3.45 -6.09
CA GLU A 282 17.87 -3.79 -5.41
C GLU A 282 17.87 -3.40 -3.93
N LYS A 283 17.00 -2.48 -3.53
CA LYS A 283 16.82 -2.04 -2.13
C LYS A 283 15.66 -2.74 -1.43
N ILE A 284 14.99 -3.68 -2.11
CA ILE A 284 13.87 -4.46 -1.57
C ILE A 284 14.35 -5.87 -1.22
N ASP A 285 14.14 -6.30 0.02
CA ASP A 285 14.27 -7.68 0.47
C ASP A 285 12.91 -8.36 0.27
N LEU A 286 12.69 -8.92 -0.94
CA LEU A 286 11.44 -9.59 -1.28
C LEU A 286 11.46 -11.02 -0.75
N ARG A 287 10.66 -11.29 0.28
CA ARG A 287 10.41 -12.64 0.82
C ARG A 287 9.20 -13.24 0.14
N LYS A 288 9.35 -14.46 -0.37
CA LYS A 288 8.26 -15.22 -1.01
C LYS A 288 7.95 -16.44 -0.17
N ILE A 289 6.70 -16.59 0.23
CA ILE A 289 6.24 -17.70 1.08
C ILE A 289 4.97 -18.34 0.52
N GLY A 290 4.75 -19.62 0.87
CA GLY A 290 3.60 -20.39 0.41
C GLY A 290 3.77 -20.95 -1.00
N TRP A 291 2.75 -20.86 -1.83
CA TRP A 291 2.72 -21.47 -3.17
C TRP A 291 3.68 -20.78 -4.14
N ALA A 292 4.69 -21.53 -4.60
CA ALA A 292 5.78 -20.99 -5.43
C ALA A 292 5.47 -20.96 -6.93
N ASP A 293 4.66 -21.91 -7.45
CA ASP A 293 4.41 -22.03 -8.88
C ASP A 293 3.75 -20.78 -9.46
N GLY A 294 4.28 -20.28 -10.57
CA GLY A 294 3.76 -19.09 -11.24
C GLY A 294 3.92 -17.80 -10.41
N SER A 295 4.96 -17.70 -9.55
CA SER A 295 5.20 -16.49 -8.75
C SER A 295 5.57 -15.26 -9.59
N MET A 296 6.04 -15.44 -10.83
CA MET A 296 6.34 -14.44 -11.87
C MET A 296 7.52 -13.50 -11.60
N ILE A 297 7.85 -13.18 -10.38
CA ILE A 297 8.99 -12.34 -9.97
C ILE A 297 9.80 -12.99 -8.86
#